data_c1db8fb803ba1cd7fc8b1825e2d771d2
#
_entry.id   c1db8fb803ba1cd7fc8b1825e2d771d2
#
_cell.length_a   1.000
_cell.length_b   1.000
_cell.length_c   1.000
_cell.angle_alpha   90.00
_cell.angle_beta   90.00
_cell.angle_gamma   90.00
#
_symmetry.space_group_name_H-M   'P 1'
#
loop_
_entity.id
_entity.type
_entity.pdbx_description
1 polymer ?
#
loop_
_entity_poly.entity_id
_entity_poly.type
_entity_poly.pdbx_seq_one_letter_code
_entity_poly.pdbx_strand_id
1 'polypeptide(L)'
;EMTSSLVGSEMCIRDRPYTRKKLNVQIRNKNDWEWSKFRNWGSESERTDARNCFFPIYVKDLQIIGYGSVCDDNFHPKSNVEIKNLSKCFDAFGNLKDVNTDVVAIYPIDVQNIERKWRYAFQTMPEIINVLKVVKIGDRIDIEMPKYSEQFKTLWYGPKYNAGDYGTKILTSMGISKDLFQFPKSIFTTRDCVYAVTEKNSYIIDYFAGSGTTGHAVINLNRKDQGKRKYILCEMGEYFDTVTKPRIQKVIYSKDWDGGKPVSREGSSHCFKYMRLEQYEDTLNNLTIEPANISKDNVDFYGGYMLGYMLDIETRDSLFNMQWFRNPWNMKLRIIRQNETREENIDVIETFNYLIGLNVTSILHPKKGVCTVEGVTRRGERTLVIWRDCDTVDNDALNDFFRRMSYSTRDTEFDLSLIHI
;
A
#
# COMPACT_ATOMS: atom_id res chain seq x y z
N GLU A 1 23.28 13.92 3.65
CA GLU A 1 22.18 14.45 2.80
C GLU A 1 20.84 13.75 3.03
N MET A 2 20.79 12.48 3.39
CA MET A 2 19.51 11.81 3.76
C MET A 2 18.93 12.24 5.12
N THR A 3 19.73 12.85 5.98
CA THR A 3 19.28 13.29 7.32
C THR A 3 18.50 14.60 7.29
N SER A 4 18.70 15.46 6.30
CA SER A 4 18.01 16.76 6.21
C SER A 4 16.54 16.64 5.74
N SER A 5 16.19 15.66 4.90
CA SER A 5 14.82 15.45 4.47
C SER A 5 13.94 14.78 5.54
N LEU A 6 14.55 13.99 6.42
CA LEU A 6 13.86 13.39 7.59
C LEU A 6 13.57 14.44 8.68
N VAL A 7 14.45 15.42 8.86
CA VAL A 7 14.27 16.51 9.85
C VAL A 7 13.11 17.42 9.45
N GLY A 8 12.92 17.68 8.16
CA GLY A 8 11.77 18.45 7.66
C GLY A 8 10.43 17.75 7.89
N SER A 9 10.37 16.42 7.80
CA SER A 9 9.16 15.65 8.08
C SER A 9 8.85 15.54 9.58
N GLU A 10 9.86 15.54 10.46
CA GLU A 10 9.65 15.56 11.92
C GLU A 10 9.07 16.90 12.41
N MET A 11 9.47 18.03 11.83
CA MET A 11 8.88 19.33 12.19
C MET A 11 7.41 19.44 11.82
N CYS A 12 6.98 18.89 10.69
CA CYS A 12 5.56 18.83 10.30
C CYS A 12 4.72 17.91 11.20
N ILE A 13 5.34 16.95 11.88
CA ILE A 13 4.66 16.00 12.76
C ILE A 13 4.46 16.58 14.17
N ARG A 14 5.29 17.53 14.62
CA ARG A 14 5.23 18.09 15.99
C ARG A 14 4.03 19.00 16.25
N ASP A 15 3.48 19.65 15.23
CA ASP A 15 2.43 20.67 15.40
C ASP A 15 0.99 20.16 15.30
N ARG A 16 0.80 18.85 15.13
CA ARG A 16 -0.53 18.24 15.18
C ARG A 16 -0.59 17.23 16.34
N PRO A 17 -1.70 17.17 17.10
CA PRO A 17 -1.92 16.11 18.07
C PRO A 17 -2.15 14.78 17.35
N TYR A 18 -1.10 14.24 16.73
CA TYR A 18 -1.12 12.90 16.19
C TYR A 18 -1.02 11.92 17.35
N THR A 19 -2.08 11.18 17.59
CA THR A 19 -1.97 9.87 18.23
C THR A 19 -0.95 9.08 17.43
N ARG A 20 0.24 8.81 18.02
CA ARG A 20 1.26 7.98 17.38
C ARG A 20 0.62 6.66 17.00
N LYS A 21 0.41 6.45 15.72
CA LYS A 21 -0.06 5.16 15.22
C LYS A 21 0.99 4.11 15.61
N LYS A 22 0.58 3.05 16.29
CA LYS A 22 1.50 1.95 16.59
C LYS A 22 2.00 1.35 15.29
N LEU A 23 3.31 1.14 15.19
CA LEU A 23 3.89 0.39 14.09
C LEU A 23 3.31 -1.03 14.07
N ASN A 24 3.17 -1.60 12.89
CA ASN A 24 2.85 -3.01 12.74
C ASN A 24 3.97 -3.86 13.37
N VAL A 25 3.62 -5.05 13.84
CA VAL A 25 4.58 -5.99 14.40
C VAL A 25 5.05 -6.98 13.35
N GLN A 26 6.30 -7.39 13.40
CA GLN A 26 6.81 -8.50 12.58
C GLN A 26 6.24 -9.81 13.11
N ILE A 27 5.62 -10.61 12.25
CA ILE A 27 5.14 -11.96 12.59
C ILE A 27 6.27 -12.95 12.26
N ARG A 28 6.65 -13.76 13.25
CA ARG A 28 7.65 -14.82 13.10
C ARG A 28 7.00 -16.08 12.54
N ASN A 29 7.74 -16.85 11.76
CA ASN A 29 7.33 -18.21 11.40
C ASN A 29 7.29 -19.11 12.65
N LYS A 30 6.46 -20.16 12.64
CA LYS A 30 6.35 -21.07 13.80
C LYS A 30 7.71 -21.66 14.22
N ASN A 31 8.59 -21.94 13.28
CA ASN A 31 9.92 -22.48 13.55
C ASN A 31 10.86 -21.47 14.22
N ASP A 32 10.57 -20.18 14.11
CA ASP A 32 11.37 -19.08 14.66
C ASP A 32 10.75 -18.51 15.93
N TRP A 33 9.75 -19.18 16.51
CA TRP A 33 9.12 -18.73 17.74
C TRP A 33 10.10 -18.83 18.91
N GLU A 34 10.38 -17.71 19.53
CA GLU A 34 11.01 -17.68 20.85
C GLU A 34 9.96 -17.98 21.91
N TRP A 35 10.33 -18.75 22.92
CA TRP A 35 9.47 -19.05 24.04
C TRP A 35 9.84 -18.18 25.23
N SER A 36 8.87 -17.68 25.94
CA SER A 36 9.05 -16.85 27.13
C SER A 36 8.09 -17.31 28.21
N LYS A 37 8.48 -17.12 29.46
CA LYS A 37 7.61 -17.46 30.59
C LYS A 37 6.27 -16.74 30.48
N PHE A 38 5.19 -17.48 30.70
CA PHE A 38 3.84 -16.91 30.69
C PHE A 38 3.60 -16.05 31.93
N ARG A 39 4.30 -16.34 33.02
CA ARG A 39 4.33 -15.50 34.21
C ARG A 39 5.05 -14.18 33.92
N ASN A 40 4.47 -13.07 34.37
CA ASN A 40 5.05 -11.73 34.19
C ASN A 40 6.28 -11.52 35.16
N TRP A 41 7.20 -10.65 34.72
CA TRP A 41 8.41 -10.27 35.43
C TRP A 41 8.62 -8.76 35.31
N GLY A 42 9.29 -8.16 36.29
CA GLY A 42 9.64 -6.74 36.28
C GLY A 42 8.71 -5.90 37.14
N SER A 43 8.66 -4.61 36.88
CA SER A 43 7.75 -3.68 37.53
C SER A 43 6.29 -4.04 37.18
N GLU A 44 5.38 -3.83 38.13
CA GLU A 44 3.95 -4.13 37.97
C GLU A 44 3.70 -5.60 37.56
N SER A 45 4.40 -6.53 38.20
CA SER A 45 4.27 -7.97 37.87
C SER A 45 3.62 -8.76 39.00
N GLU A 46 3.26 -8.13 40.12
CA GLU A 46 2.68 -8.78 41.27
C GLU A 46 1.17 -8.98 41.12
N ARG A 47 0.63 -9.89 41.88
CA ARG A 47 -0.81 -10.20 41.92
C ARG A 47 -1.67 -8.96 42.17
N THR A 48 -1.23 -8.07 43.03
CA THR A 48 -1.92 -6.83 43.40
C THR A 48 -2.09 -5.87 42.22
N ASP A 49 -1.20 -5.94 41.20
CA ASP A 49 -1.25 -5.07 40.05
C ASP A 49 -2.39 -5.45 39.07
N ALA A 50 -2.78 -6.74 39.05
CA ALA A 50 -3.90 -7.19 38.20
C ALA A 50 -4.46 -8.52 38.73
N ARG A 51 -5.44 -8.46 39.60
CA ARG A 51 -6.08 -9.61 40.26
C ARG A 51 -6.64 -10.63 39.28
N ASN A 52 -7.22 -10.16 38.16
CA ASN A 52 -7.78 -11.01 37.08
C ASN A 52 -6.73 -11.89 36.37
N CYS A 53 -5.45 -11.68 36.64
CA CYS A 53 -4.35 -12.45 36.08
C CYS A 53 -3.78 -13.49 37.05
N PHE A 54 -4.46 -13.75 38.20
CA PHE A 54 -4.04 -14.75 39.17
C PHE A 54 -5.08 -15.88 39.24
N PHE A 55 -4.82 -16.96 38.53
CA PHE A 55 -5.69 -18.15 38.45
C PHE A 55 -4.83 -19.40 38.17
N PRO A 56 -5.29 -20.62 38.50
CA PRO A 56 -4.54 -21.84 38.19
C PRO A 56 -4.68 -22.26 36.73
N ILE A 57 -3.59 -22.78 36.17
CA ILE A 57 -3.59 -23.54 34.92
C ILE A 57 -3.41 -25.01 35.29
N TYR A 58 -4.31 -25.87 34.80
CA TYR A 58 -4.32 -27.27 35.16
C TYR A 58 -3.60 -28.12 34.11
N VAL A 59 -2.69 -28.94 34.60
CA VAL A 59 -1.80 -29.77 33.77
C VAL A 59 -1.92 -31.22 34.23
N LYS A 60 -2.01 -32.12 33.24
CA LYS A 60 -1.89 -33.57 33.42
C LYS A 60 -0.93 -34.11 32.38
N ASP A 61 -0.01 -34.97 32.77
CA ASP A 61 0.99 -35.58 31.88
C ASP A 61 1.76 -34.55 31.02
N LEU A 62 2.12 -33.41 31.62
CA LEU A 62 2.76 -32.26 30.93
C LEU A 62 1.90 -31.62 29.82
N GLN A 63 0.60 -31.89 29.79
CA GLN A 63 -0.33 -31.25 28.87
C GLN A 63 -1.31 -30.34 29.62
N ILE A 64 -1.58 -29.17 29.07
CA ILE A 64 -2.59 -28.29 29.63
C ILE A 64 -3.98 -28.85 29.33
N ILE A 65 -4.73 -29.16 30.39
CA ILE A 65 -6.08 -29.70 30.26
C ILE A 65 -7.17 -28.63 30.42
N GLY A 66 -6.82 -27.48 31.00
CA GLY A 66 -7.74 -26.40 31.24
C GLY A 66 -7.18 -25.39 32.22
N TYR A 67 -8.05 -24.51 32.73
CA TYR A 67 -7.70 -23.50 33.73
C TYR A 67 -8.88 -23.29 34.70
N GLY A 68 -8.57 -22.69 35.87
CA GLY A 68 -9.55 -22.40 36.89
C GLY A 68 -10.00 -20.93 36.89
N SER A 69 -11.00 -20.61 37.69
CA SER A 69 -11.42 -19.24 37.93
C SER A 69 -10.34 -18.42 38.63
N VAL A 70 -10.48 -17.09 38.56
CA VAL A 70 -9.63 -16.15 39.31
C VAL A 70 -9.69 -16.50 40.78
N CYS A 71 -8.52 -16.57 41.45
CA CYS A 71 -8.42 -16.90 42.84
C CYS A 71 -8.93 -15.76 43.72
N ASP A 72 -9.63 -16.12 44.79
CA ASP A 72 -10.02 -15.18 45.86
C ASP A 72 -8.79 -14.52 46.48
N ASP A 73 -8.91 -13.25 46.88
CA ASP A 73 -7.79 -12.48 47.47
C ASP A 73 -7.22 -13.11 48.74
N ASN A 74 -8.01 -13.85 49.51
CA ASN A 74 -7.59 -14.55 50.70
C ASN A 74 -6.95 -15.92 50.43
N PHE A 75 -6.96 -16.37 49.18
CA PHE A 75 -6.34 -17.64 48.83
C PHE A 75 -4.89 -17.43 48.41
N HIS A 76 -3.95 -18.00 49.19
CA HIS A 76 -2.51 -17.93 48.98
C HIS A 76 -1.94 -19.35 48.81
N PRO A 77 -1.62 -19.79 47.56
CA PRO A 77 -1.02 -21.10 47.37
C PRO A 77 0.38 -21.18 47.96
N LYS A 78 0.71 -22.30 48.57
CA LYS A 78 2.02 -22.51 49.25
C LYS A 78 3.19 -22.64 48.27
N SER A 79 2.92 -23.02 47.05
CA SER A 79 3.93 -23.17 45.99
C SER A 79 3.31 -22.88 44.62
N ASN A 80 4.18 -22.77 43.58
CA ASN A 80 3.68 -22.61 42.20
C ASN A 80 3.00 -23.87 41.68
N VAL A 81 3.13 -25.02 42.36
CA VAL A 81 2.56 -26.29 41.92
C VAL A 81 1.83 -26.91 43.11
N GLU A 82 0.58 -27.24 42.90
CA GLU A 82 -0.24 -28.01 43.89
C GLU A 82 -0.93 -29.17 43.17
N ILE A 83 -0.95 -30.35 43.80
CA ILE A 83 -1.75 -31.48 43.31
C ILE A 83 -3.16 -31.33 43.83
N LYS A 84 -4.14 -31.38 42.95
CA LYS A 84 -5.56 -31.27 43.29
C LYS A 84 -6.38 -32.33 42.57
N ASN A 85 -7.34 -32.92 43.29
CA ASN A 85 -8.41 -33.65 42.66
C ASN A 85 -9.42 -32.62 42.12
N LEU A 86 -9.56 -32.59 40.80
CA LEU A 86 -10.33 -31.59 40.11
C LEU A 86 -11.61 -32.21 39.53
N SER A 87 -12.76 -31.63 39.88
CA SER A 87 -14.06 -32.02 39.30
C SER A 87 -14.45 -31.24 38.05
N LYS A 88 -14.06 -29.96 38.01
CA LYS A 88 -14.39 -29.05 36.86
C LYS A 88 -13.27 -28.08 36.51
N CYS A 89 -13.13 -27.75 35.25
CA CYS A 89 -12.25 -26.68 34.75
C CYS A 89 -12.81 -26.02 33.51
N PHE A 90 -12.28 -24.87 33.15
CA PHE A 90 -12.55 -24.24 31.86
C PHE A 90 -11.73 -24.88 30.77
N ASP A 91 -12.34 -25.14 29.61
CA ASP A 91 -11.70 -25.67 28.42
C ASP A 91 -11.10 -24.54 27.55
N ALA A 92 -10.58 -24.93 26.37
CA ALA A 92 -10.01 -24.00 25.41
C ALA A 92 -11.04 -23.05 24.76
N PHE A 93 -12.30 -23.27 24.94
CA PHE A 93 -13.37 -22.39 24.45
C PHE A 93 -13.97 -21.51 25.58
N GLY A 94 -13.46 -21.66 26.80
CA GLY A 94 -13.97 -20.95 27.97
C GLY A 94 -15.22 -21.56 28.58
N ASN A 95 -15.59 -22.79 28.18
CA ASN A 95 -16.71 -23.51 28.73
C ASN A 95 -16.29 -24.33 29.94
N LEU A 96 -17.16 -24.44 30.94
CA LEU A 96 -16.93 -25.28 32.10
C LEU A 96 -17.12 -26.75 31.72
N LYS A 97 -16.12 -27.59 31.96
CA LYS A 97 -16.15 -29.03 31.71
C LYS A 97 -15.89 -29.87 32.98
N ASP A 98 -16.49 -31.03 33.07
CA ASP A 98 -16.19 -32.02 34.08
C ASP A 98 -14.91 -32.78 33.76
N VAL A 99 -14.05 -33.01 34.76
CA VAL A 99 -12.72 -33.61 34.58
C VAL A 99 -12.56 -34.86 35.46
N ASN A 100 -12.93 -34.81 36.74
CA ASN A 100 -12.89 -35.91 37.75
C ASN A 100 -11.54 -36.67 37.76
N THR A 101 -10.44 -35.94 37.95
CA THR A 101 -9.10 -36.51 37.97
C THR A 101 -8.12 -35.69 38.79
N ASP A 102 -7.04 -36.32 39.21
CA ASP A 102 -5.92 -35.61 39.79
C ASP A 102 -5.16 -34.83 38.76
N VAL A 103 -4.88 -33.57 39.07
CA VAL A 103 -4.18 -32.62 38.19
C VAL A 103 -3.11 -31.86 38.97
N VAL A 104 -2.17 -31.32 38.23
CA VAL A 104 -1.21 -30.34 38.77
C VAL A 104 -1.77 -28.95 38.47
N ALA A 105 -2.09 -28.19 39.53
CA ALA A 105 -2.47 -26.80 39.42
C ALA A 105 -1.21 -25.92 39.47
N ILE A 106 -1.00 -25.12 38.42
CA ILE A 106 0.16 -24.23 38.31
C ILE A 106 -0.30 -22.79 38.49
N TYR A 107 0.33 -22.12 39.47
CA TYR A 107 0.09 -20.71 39.80
C TYR A 107 1.27 -19.83 39.38
N PRO A 108 1.05 -18.54 39.11
CA PRO A 108 2.10 -17.60 38.73
C PRO A 108 2.95 -17.15 39.91
N ILE A 109 3.57 -18.10 40.62
CA ILE A 109 4.47 -17.84 41.77
C ILE A 109 5.92 -17.97 41.28
N ASP A 110 6.79 -17.05 41.67
CA ASP A 110 8.20 -17.09 41.26
C ASP A 110 9.07 -17.97 42.16
N VAL A 111 10.37 -17.99 41.90
CA VAL A 111 11.33 -18.79 42.67
C VAL A 111 11.56 -18.30 44.09
N GLN A 112 11.17 -17.06 44.37
CA GLN A 112 11.23 -16.43 45.68
C GLN A 112 9.92 -16.57 46.45
N ASN A 113 8.96 -17.36 45.93
CA ASN A 113 7.60 -17.53 46.43
C ASN A 113 6.76 -16.23 46.42
N ILE A 114 7.10 -15.28 45.58
CA ILE A 114 6.29 -14.07 45.39
C ILE A 114 5.15 -14.39 44.42
N GLU A 115 3.93 -14.05 44.80
CA GLU A 115 2.76 -14.15 43.93
C GLU A 115 2.84 -13.10 42.82
N ARG A 116 3.10 -13.58 41.64
CA ARG A 116 3.14 -12.77 40.40
C ARG A 116 1.80 -12.83 39.71
N LYS A 117 1.73 -12.35 38.48
CA LYS A 117 0.55 -12.46 37.61
C LYS A 117 0.90 -13.15 36.30
N TRP A 118 -0.09 -13.77 35.66
CA TRP A 118 0.04 -14.15 34.25
C TRP A 118 0.11 -12.91 33.35
N ARG A 119 0.65 -13.04 32.19
CA ARG A 119 0.77 -11.94 31.23
C ARG A 119 -0.58 -11.50 30.64
N TYR A 120 -1.57 -12.38 30.69
CA TYR A 120 -2.92 -12.13 30.19
C TYR A 120 -3.94 -12.44 31.28
N ALA A 121 -5.06 -11.71 31.21
CA ALA A 121 -6.16 -11.90 32.12
C ALA A 121 -6.96 -13.18 31.82
N PHE A 122 -7.70 -13.64 32.79
CA PHE A 122 -8.56 -14.82 32.72
C PHE A 122 -9.44 -14.83 31.44
N GLN A 123 -10.03 -13.69 31.06
CA GLN A 123 -10.92 -13.55 29.91
C GLN A 123 -10.24 -13.83 28.56
N THR A 124 -8.92 -13.70 28.49
CA THR A 124 -8.13 -13.93 27.27
C THR A 124 -7.72 -15.40 27.11
N MET A 125 -7.88 -16.22 28.15
CA MET A 125 -7.41 -17.61 28.12
C MET A 125 -7.98 -18.46 26.98
N PRO A 126 -9.27 -18.35 26.59
CA PRO A 126 -9.79 -19.10 25.44
C PRO A 126 -9.00 -18.90 24.14
N GLU A 127 -8.46 -17.70 23.95
CA GLU A 127 -7.72 -17.34 22.72
C GLU A 127 -6.29 -17.89 22.73
N ILE A 128 -5.68 -18.04 23.92
CA ILE A 128 -4.23 -18.28 24.05
C ILE A 128 -3.87 -19.66 24.61
N ILE A 129 -4.78 -20.36 25.30
CA ILE A 129 -4.46 -21.61 26.00
C ILE A 129 -3.85 -22.69 25.07
N ASN A 130 -4.30 -22.76 23.83
CA ASN A 130 -3.85 -23.74 22.84
C ASN A 130 -2.43 -23.46 22.31
N VAL A 131 -1.87 -22.29 22.56
CA VAL A 131 -0.51 -21.93 22.16
C VAL A 131 0.47 -21.93 23.31
N LEU A 132 -0.01 -22.14 24.55
CA LEU A 132 0.83 -22.30 25.71
C LEU A 132 1.46 -23.69 25.75
N LYS A 133 2.64 -23.81 26.35
CA LYS A 133 3.28 -25.10 26.61
C LYS A 133 3.73 -25.20 28.06
N VAL A 134 3.74 -26.43 28.55
CA VAL A 134 4.30 -26.78 29.85
C VAL A 134 5.78 -27.05 29.70
N VAL A 135 6.60 -26.52 30.60
CA VAL A 135 8.05 -26.75 30.64
C VAL A 135 8.45 -27.18 32.05
N LYS A 136 9.17 -28.29 32.12
CA LYS A 136 9.76 -28.75 33.39
C LYS A 136 11.22 -28.30 33.45
N ILE A 137 11.56 -27.56 34.48
CA ILE A 137 12.92 -27.05 34.75
C ILE A 137 13.36 -27.57 36.12
N GLY A 138 14.15 -28.66 36.16
CA GLY A 138 14.42 -29.38 37.37
C GLY A 138 13.13 -29.98 37.98
N ASP A 139 12.87 -29.70 39.22
CA ASP A 139 11.63 -30.13 39.92
C ASP A 139 10.46 -29.15 39.73
N ARG A 140 10.67 -28.05 39.05
CA ARG A 140 9.66 -27.01 38.88
C ARG A 140 8.98 -27.17 37.53
N ILE A 141 7.67 -26.98 37.51
CA ILE A 141 6.86 -26.89 36.29
C ILE A 141 6.48 -25.43 36.09
N ASP A 142 6.68 -24.90 34.88
CA ASP A 142 6.33 -23.54 34.53
C ASP A 142 5.56 -23.53 33.18
N ILE A 143 4.87 -22.46 32.89
CA ILE A 143 4.15 -22.28 31.62
C ILE A 143 4.90 -21.27 30.74
N GLU A 144 5.07 -21.61 29.48
CA GLU A 144 5.64 -20.72 28.48
C GLU A 144 4.65 -20.41 27.39
N MET A 145 4.78 -19.21 26.84
CA MET A 145 4.04 -18.74 25.69
C MET A 145 4.97 -18.42 24.53
N PRO A 146 4.51 -18.61 23.28
CA PRO A 146 5.32 -18.26 22.13
C PRO A 146 5.36 -16.74 21.93
N LYS A 147 6.52 -16.23 21.63
CA LYS A 147 6.72 -14.88 21.15
C LYS A 147 6.66 -14.90 19.62
N TYR A 148 5.43 -14.94 19.09
CA TYR A 148 5.16 -15.04 17.66
C TYR A 148 5.23 -13.71 16.90
N SER A 149 5.33 -12.60 17.63
CA SER A 149 5.47 -11.27 17.05
C SER A 149 6.55 -10.45 17.75
N GLU A 150 7.19 -9.58 17.00
CA GLU A 150 8.23 -8.68 17.50
C GLU A 150 7.99 -7.28 16.95
N GLN A 151 8.25 -6.26 17.75
CA GLN A 151 8.28 -4.88 17.29
C GLN A 151 9.49 -4.69 16.35
N PHE A 152 9.34 -3.81 15.38
CA PHE A 152 10.46 -3.43 14.53
C PHE A 152 11.56 -2.78 15.38
N LYS A 153 12.78 -3.29 15.22
CA LYS A 153 13.97 -2.73 15.85
C LYS A 153 14.40 -1.46 15.14
N THR A 154 15.10 -0.60 15.82
CA THR A 154 15.70 0.61 15.23
C THR A 154 16.85 0.26 14.28
N LEU A 155 17.56 -0.83 14.54
CA LEU A 155 18.63 -1.35 13.70
C LEU A 155 18.19 -2.65 13.02
N TRP A 156 18.29 -2.67 11.69
CA TRP A 156 17.97 -3.84 10.87
C TRP A 156 19.26 -4.44 10.31
N TYR A 157 19.51 -5.68 10.67
CA TYR A 157 20.68 -6.43 10.22
C TYR A 157 20.26 -7.85 9.81
N GLY A 158 21.14 -8.50 9.07
CA GLY A 158 20.94 -9.87 8.60
C GLY A 158 20.96 -10.00 7.09
N PRO A 159 21.11 -11.23 6.57
CA PRO A 159 21.33 -11.49 5.14
C PRO A 159 20.23 -10.94 4.25
N LYS A 160 18.97 -10.95 4.69
CA LYS A 160 17.82 -10.47 3.89
C LYS A 160 17.89 -8.98 3.52
N TYR A 161 18.69 -8.20 4.24
CA TYR A 161 18.85 -6.77 3.96
C TYR A 161 20.01 -6.46 3.02
N ASN A 162 20.73 -7.50 2.57
CA ASN A 162 21.81 -7.34 1.60
C ASN A 162 21.26 -6.90 0.24
N ALA A 163 21.71 -5.73 -0.23
CA ALA A 163 21.27 -5.16 -1.51
C ALA A 163 21.82 -5.93 -2.72
N GLY A 164 23.01 -6.57 -2.60
CA GLY A 164 23.58 -7.41 -3.64
C GLY A 164 22.69 -8.63 -3.92
N ASP A 165 22.32 -9.35 -2.87
CA ASP A 165 21.53 -10.58 -2.99
C ASP A 165 20.04 -10.28 -3.29
N TYR A 166 19.48 -9.32 -2.60
CA TYR A 166 18.03 -9.05 -2.64
C TYR A 166 17.65 -7.74 -3.33
N GLY A 167 18.59 -7.13 -4.02
CA GLY A 167 18.39 -6.03 -4.93
C GLY A 167 18.93 -6.37 -6.32
N THR A 168 20.27 -6.42 -6.46
CA THR A 168 20.94 -6.63 -7.75
C THR A 168 20.62 -7.99 -8.37
N LYS A 169 20.73 -9.09 -7.60
CA LYS A 169 20.41 -10.43 -8.12
C LYS A 169 18.95 -10.58 -8.56
N ILE A 170 18.02 -9.90 -7.88
CA ILE A 170 16.61 -9.89 -8.28
C ILE A 170 16.43 -9.21 -9.64
N LEU A 171 17.07 -8.06 -9.88
CA LEU A 171 17.01 -7.40 -11.19
C LEU A 171 17.63 -8.27 -12.29
N THR A 172 18.79 -8.84 -12.03
CA THR A 172 19.45 -9.69 -13.03
C THR A 172 18.67 -10.97 -13.32
N SER A 173 18.03 -11.59 -12.31
CA SER A 173 17.13 -12.74 -12.55
C SER A 173 15.96 -12.38 -13.45
N MET A 174 15.47 -11.14 -13.38
CA MET A 174 14.45 -10.61 -14.29
C MET A 174 15.00 -10.26 -15.68
N GLY A 175 16.30 -10.42 -15.95
CA GLY A 175 16.93 -10.06 -17.21
C GLY A 175 17.19 -8.57 -17.36
N ILE A 176 17.25 -7.81 -16.26
CA ILE A 176 17.63 -6.39 -16.26
C ILE A 176 19.12 -6.31 -15.90
N SER A 177 19.95 -5.80 -16.85
CA SER A 177 21.39 -5.72 -16.66
C SER A 177 21.79 -4.80 -15.51
N LYS A 178 22.89 -5.14 -14.83
CA LYS A 178 23.52 -4.28 -13.80
C LYS A 178 23.97 -2.93 -14.36
N ASP A 179 24.31 -2.86 -15.62
CA ASP A 179 24.79 -1.65 -16.28
C ASP A 179 23.67 -0.60 -16.41
N LEU A 180 22.42 -1.05 -16.46
CA LEU A 180 21.25 -0.17 -16.51
C LEU A 180 20.92 0.45 -15.15
N PHE A 181 21.23 -0.25 -14.03
CA PHE A 181 21.00 0.25 -12.68
C PHE A 181 21.91 -0.43 -11.65
N GLN A 182 22.84 0.34 -11.07
CA GLN A 182 23.94 -0.20 -10.27
C GLN A 182 23.58 -0.51 -8.81
N PHE A 183 22.73 0.28 -8.16
CA PHE A 183 22.51 0.21 -6.70
C PHE A 183 21.04 0.04 -6.29
N PRO A 184 20.38 -1.05 -6.71
CA PRO A 184 19.01 -1.31 -6.28
C PRO A 184 18.98 -1.62 -4.78
N LYS A 185 17.96 -1.13 -4.08
CA LYS A 185 17.74 -1.45 -2.66
C LYS A 185 17.27 -2.90 -2.49
N SER A 186 17.54 -3.50 -1.32
CA SER A 186 16.98 -4.80 -0.99
C SER A 186 15.45 -4.70 -0.95
N ILE A 187 14.79 -5.65 -1.59
CA ILE A 187 13.33 -5.77 -1.59
C ILE A 187 12.77 -5.94 -0.16
N PHE A 188 13.51 -6.63 0.70
CA PHE A 188 13.08 -6.87 2.07
C PHE A 188 13.18 -5.62 2.94
N THR A 189 14.20 -4.78 2.75
CA THR A 189 14.29 -3.49 3.45
C THR A 189 13.08 -2.63 3.12
N THR A 190 12.79 -2.43 1.84
CA THR A 190 11.67 -1.61 1.39
C THR A 190 10.33 -2.22 1.83
N ARG A 191 10.17 -3.54 1.71
CA ARG A 191 8.97 -4.25 2.15
C ARG A 191 8.72 -4.06 3.64
N ASP A 192 9.74 -4.22 4.47
CA ASP A 192 9.60 -4.11 5.91
C ASP A 192 9.33 -2.66 6.33
N CYS A 193 9.91 -1.64 5.63
CA CYS A 193 9.53 -0.23 5.79
C CYS A 193 8.05 0.01 5.51
N VAL A 194 7.60 -0.40 4.33
CA VAL A 194 6.20 -0.23 3.92
C VAL A 194 5.26 -0.94 4.89
N TYR A 195 5.56 -2.21 5.22
CA TYR A 195 4.73 -2.99 6.12
C TYR A 195 4.62 -2.37 7.52
N ALA A 196 5.73 -1.84 8.06
CA ALA A 196 5.75 -1.28 9.41
C ALA A 196 4.75 -0.13 9.61
N VAL A 197 4.51 0.68 8.57
CA VAL A 197 3.76 1.94 8.70
C VAL A 197 2.43 1.96 7.94
N THR A 198 2.14 0.96 7.09
CA THR A 198 0.95 0.96 6.23
C THR A 198 -0.11 -0.04 6.66
N GLU A 199 -1.35 0.32 6.43
CA GLU A 199 -2.50 -0.59 6.44
C GLU A 199 -2.66 -1.27 5.08
N LYS A 200 -3.59 -2.24 5.01
CA LYS A 200 -3.85 -3.00 3.78
C LYS A 200 -4.41 -2.17 2.62
N ASN A 201 -4.93 -0.97 2.88
CA ASN A 201 -5.55 -0.10 1.88
C ASN A 201 -4.78 1.21 1.66
N SER A 202 -3.57 1.34 2.20
CA SER A 202 -2.78 2.58 2.15
C SER A 202 -2.32 2.91 0.74
N TYR A 203 -2.10 4.21 0.48
CA TYR A 203 -1.36 4.72 -0.65
C TYR A 203 0.10 4.90 -0.27
N ILE A 204 1.00 4.48 -1.11
CA ILE A 204 2.45 4.59 -0.95
C ILE A 204 2.99 5.44 -2.09
N ILE A 205 3.67 6.54 -1.76
CA ILE A 205 4.28 7.42 -2.75
C ILE A 205 5.79 7.35 -2.60
N ASP A 206 6.49 7.15 -3.71
CA ASP A 206 7.94 7.15 -3.79
C ASP A 206 8.36 8.16 -4.86
N TYR A 207 8.91 9.28 -4.42
CA TYR A 207 9.31 10.39 -5.32
C TYR A 207 10.62 10.12 -6.06
N PHE A 208 11.39 9.12 -5.62
CA PHE A 208 12.66 8.74 -6.21
C PHE A 208 12.70 7.22 -6.37
N ALA A 209 11.79 6.71 -7.20
CA ALA A 209 11.50 5.29 -7.32
C ALA A 209 12.71 4.43 -7.71
N GLY A 210 13.72 5.03 -8.33
CA GLY A 210 14.92 4.34 -8.74
C GLY A 210 14.56 3.13 -9.61
N SER A 211 15.04 1.96 -9.21
CA SER A 211 14.70 0.72 -9.92
C SER A 211 13.27 0.19 -9.67
N GLY A 212 12.39 0.91 -8.97
CA GLY A 212 11.02 0.49 -8.68
C GLY A 212 10.89 -0.54 -7.55
N THR A 213 11.82 -0.55 -6.60
CA THR A 213 11.80 -1.49 -5.47
C THR A 213 10.56 -1.34 -4.61
N THR A 214 10.06 -0.11 -4.43
CA THR A 214 8.85 0.18 -3.64
C THR A 214 7.60 -0.44 -4.27
N GLY A 215 7.38 -0.26 -5.57
CA GLY A 215 6.26 -0.90 -6.25
C GLY A 215 6.32 -2.43 -6.17
N HIS A 216 7.49 -3.02 -6.36
CA HIS A 216 7.71 -4.46 -6.19
C HIS A 216 7.39 -4.92 -4.77
N ALA A 217 7.83 -4.19 -3.74
CA ALA A 217 7.56 -4.50 -2.34
C ALA A 217 6.06 -4.46 -2.03
N VAL A 218 5.33 -3.45 -2.53
CA VAL A 218 3.88 -3.31 -2.36
C VAL A 218 3.13 -4.46 -3.02
N ILE A 219 3.48 -4.84 -4.24
CA ILE A 219 2.85 -5.97 -4.93
C ILE A 219 3.07 -7.27 -4.14
N ASN A 220 4.29 -7.51 -3.64
CA ASN A 220 4.59 -8.69 -2.82
C ASN A 220 3.85 -8.70 -1.49
N LEU A 221 3.69 -7.55 -0.84
CA LEU A 221 2.89 -7.44 0.38
C LEU A 221 1.42 -7.75 0.11
N ASN A 222 0.85 -7.19 -0.94
CA ASN A 222 -0.54 -7.44 -1.32
C ASN A 222 -0.78 -8.92 -1.65
N ARG A 223 0.16 -9.60 -2.32
CA ARG A 223 0.10 -11.05 -2.52
C ARG A 223 0.10 -11.83 -1.21
N LYS A 224 0.95 -11.42 -0.26
CA LYS A 224 1.13 -12.13 1.01
C LYS A 224 -0.08 -12.00 1.94
N ASP A 225 -0.63 -10.79 2.07
CA ASP A 225 -1.64 -10.47 3.09
C ASP A 225 -3.02 -10.12 2.50
N GLN A 226 -3.21 -10.34 1.17
CA GLN A 226 -4.41 -10.00 0.42
C GLN A 226 -4.81 -8.53 0.58
N GLY A 227 -3.81 -7.67 0.70
CA GLY A 227 -3.98 -6.23 0.79
C GLY A 227 -4.34 -5.58 -0.55
N LYS A 228 -4.82 -4.34 -0.46
CA LYS A 228 -5.18 -3.49 -1.61
C LYS A 228 -4.39 -2.18 -1.60
N ARG A 229 -3.13 -2.23 -1.11
CA ARG A 229 -2.24 -1.08 -1.14
C ARG A 229 -2.01 -0.63 -2.57
N LYS A 230 -2.00 0.68 -2.78
CA LYS A 230 -1.69 1.32 -4.06
C LYS A 230 -0.35 2.04 -3.96
N TYR A 231 0.34 2.16 -5.08
CA TYR A 231 1.62 2.87 -5.13
C TYR A 231 1.63 3.90 -6.25
N ILE A 232 2.40 4.96 -6.03
CA ILE A 232 2.71 6.00 -7.00
C ILE A 232 4.23 6.10 -7.03
N LEU A 233 4.83 5.88 -8.19
CA LEU A 233 6.28 5.92 -8.39
C LEU A 233 6.61 7.10 -9.29
N CYS A 234 7.42 8.03 -8.79
CA CYS A 234 7.93 9.15 -9.57
C CYS A 234 9.43 8.97 -9.78
N GLU A 235 9.89 9.17 -11.01
CA GLU A 235 11.31 9.05 -11.35
C GLU A 235 11.62 9.90 -12.58
N MET A 236 12.71 10.64 -12.54
CA MET A 236 13.17 11.50 -13.65
C MET A 236 14.23 10.82 -14.51
N GLY A 237 14.86 9.75 -14.00
CA GLY A 237 15.96 9.07 -14.69
C GLY A 237 15.49 8.37 -15.97
N GLU A 238 16.30 8.42 -17.01
CA GLU A 238 16.04 7.76 -18.30
C GLU A 238 15.82 6.24 -18.15
N TYR A 239 16.35 5.65 -17.08
CA TYR A 239 16.14 4.24 -16.74
C TYR A 239 14.71 3.91 -16.29
N PHE A 240 13.82 4.90 -16.18
CA PHE A 240 12.42 4.63 -15.85
C PHE A 240 11.79 3.65 -16.87
N ASP A 241 11.97 3.91 -18.15
CA ASP A 241 11.41 3.09 -19.21
C ASP A 241 12.16 1.76 -19.43
N THR A 242 13.45 1.71 -19.07
CA THR A 242 14.29 0.51 -19.32
C THR A 242 14.44 -0.39 -18.09
N VAL A 243 14.23 0.14 -16.88
CA VAL A 243 14.38 -0.60 -15.62
C VAL A 243 13.10 -0.59 -14.78
N THR A 244 12.62 0.61 -14.40
CA THR A 244 11.52 0.74 -13.42
C THR A 244 10.23 0.13 -13.93
N LYS A 245 9.77 0.58 -15.08
CA LYS A 245 8.52 0.10 -15.72
C LYS A 245 8.59 -1.39 -16.09
N PRO A 246 9.65 -1.91 -16.76
CA PRO A 246 9.78 -3.34 -17.02
C PRO A 246 9.82 -4.19 -15.76
N ARG A 247 10.46 -3.72 -14.69
CA ARG A 247 10.46 -4.42 -13.40
C ARG A 247 9.03 -4.60 -12.88
N ILE A 248 8.24 -3.53 -12.85
CA ILE A 248 6.85 -3.59 -12.40
C ILE A 248 6.03 -4.55 -13.25
N GLN A 249 6.14 -4.46 -14.59
CA GLN A 249 5.45 -5.37 -15.51
C GLN A 249 5.81 -6.84 -15.24
N LYS A 250 7.10 -7.13 -15.04
CA LYS A 250 7.58 -8.48 -14.76
C LYS A 250 7.06 -9.00 -13.42
N VAL A 251 7.09 -8.17 -12.37
CA VAL A 251 6.57 -8.55 -11.05
C VAL A 251 5.06 -8.82 -11.10
N ILE A 252 4.30 -8.05 -11.86
CA ILE A 252 2.87 -8.29 -12.07
C ILE A 252 2.65 -9.64 -12.77
N TYR A 253 3.45 -9.95 -13.79
CA TYR A 253 3.30 -11.14 -14.60
C TYR A 253 3.67 -12.43 -13.85
N SER A 254 4.79 -12.43 -13.11
CA SER A 254 5.28 -13.58 -12.37
C SER A 254 5.96 -13.14 -11.07
N LYS A 255 5.80 -13.95 -10.03
CA LYS A 255 6.46 -13.75 -8.74
C LYS A 255 7.95 -14.02 -8.82
N ASP A 256 8.35 -15.09 -9.52
CA ASP A 256 9.72 -15.57 -9.58
C ASP A 256 10.25 -15.59 -11.02
N TRP A 257 11.51 -15.19 -11.17
CA TRP A 257 12.21 -15.05 -12.45
C TRP A 257 13.59 -15.71 -12.39
N ASP A 258 14.03 -16.30 -13.50
CA ASP A 258 15.37 -16.80 -13.68
C ASP A 258 15.84 -16.54 -15.12
N GLY A 259 17.04 -15.94 -15.27
CA GLY A 259 17.61 -15.60 -16.57
C GLY A 259 16.69 -14.81 -17.50
N GLY A 260 15.83 -13.94 -16.96
CA GLY A 260 14.85 -13.15 -17.72
C GLY A 260 13.57 -13.91 -18.10
N LYS A 261 13.43 -15.17 -17.69
CA LYS A 261 12.23 -16.00 -17.93
C LYS A 261 11.41 -16.16 -16.65
N PRO A 262 10.07 -16.15 -16.74
CA PRO A 262 9.23 -16.41 -15.57
C PRO A 262 9.32 -17.88 -15.15
N VAL A 263 9.57 -18.11 -13.86
CA VAL A 263 9.63 -19.47 -13.27
C VAL A 263 8.25 -19.94 -12.83
N SER A 264 7.47 -19.03 -12.26
CA SER A 264 6.10 -19.31 -11.84
C SER A 264 5.10 -18.56 -12.72
N ARG A 265 3.85 -19.06 -12.77
CA ARG A 265 2.72 -18.34 -13.38
C ARG A 265 1.86 -17.63 -12.33
N GLU A 266 2.41 -17.40 -11.14
CA GLU A 266 1.73 -16.67 -10.06
C GLU A 266 1.76 -15.16 -10.34
N GLY A 267 0.92 -14.74 -11.29
CA GLY A 267 0.69 -13.34 -11.60
C GLY A 267 -0.17 -12.64 -10.54
N SER A 268 -0.34 -11.35 -10.71
CA SER A 268 -1.22 -10.52 -9.90
C SER A 268 -2.18 -9.81 -10.85
N SER A 269 -3.50 -9.91 -10.62
CA SER A 269 -4.46 -9.08 -11.34
C SER A 269 -4.18 -7.62 -10.98
N HIS A 270 -3.65 -6.87 -11.93
CA HIS A 270 -3.08 -5.56 -11.66
C HIS A 270 -3.11 -4.69 -12.92
N CYS A 271 -3.47 -3.44 -12.70
CA CYS A 271 -3.48 -2.41 -13.72
C CYS A 271 -2.73 -1.19 -13.17
N PHE A 272 -1.91 -0.53 -13.95
CA PHE A 272 -1.25 0.70 -13.57
C PHE A 272 -1.32 1.73 -14.68
N LYS A 273 -1.40 3.01 -14.30
CA LYS A 273 -1.23 4.13 -15.20
C LYS A 273 0.25 4.42 -15.38
N TYR A 274 0.66 4.60 -16.62
CA TYR A 274 1.94 5.19 -16.96
C TYR A 274 1.68 6.61 -17.43
N MET A 275 2.29 7.58 -16.77
CA MET A 275 2.20 9.00 -17.12
C MET A 275 3.59 9.55 -17.33
N ARG A 276 3.73 10.40 -18.31
CA ARG A 276 4.92 11.18 -18.55
C ARG A 276 4.56 12.65 -18.46
N LEU A 277 5.32 13.35 -17.63
CA LEU A 277 5.17 14.79 -17.50
C LEU A 277 6.05 15.48 -18.55
N GLU A 278 5.52 16.50 -19.18
CA GLU A 278 6.29 17.40 -20.04
C GLU A 278 7.30 18.15 -19.17
N GLN A 279 8.53 18.26 -19.66
CA GLN A 279 9.54 19.05 -18.95
C GLN A 279 9.29 20.54 -19.16
N TYR A 280 9.69 21.37 -18.21
CA TYR A 280 9.48 22.80 -18.28
C TYR A 280 10.16 23.43 -19.50
N GLU A 281 11.37 22.98 -19.84
CA GLU A 281 12.09 23.40 -21.02
C GLU A 281 11.39 23.01 -22.32
N ASP A 282 10.80 21.81 -22.36
CA ASP A 282 10.03 21.35 -23.52
C ASP A 282 8.76 22.17 -23.67
N THR A 283 8.06 22.50 -22.57
CA THR A 283 6.91 23.40 -22.57
C THR A 283 7.26 24.75 -23.16
N LEU A 284 8.37 25.36 -22.71
CA LEU A 284 8.83 26.64 -23.24
C LEU A 284 9.22 26.58 -24.71
N ASN A 285 9.87 25.49 -25.15
CA ASN A 285 10.26 25.30 -26.55
C ASN A 285 9.09 25.02 -27.48
N ASN A 286 7.96 24.55 -26.96
CA ASN A 286 6.73 24.33 -27.72
C ASN A 286 5.84 25.60 -27.78
N LEU A 287 6.16 26.66 -27.03
CA LEU A 287 5.49 27.94 -27.14
C LEU A 287 5.98 28.68 -28.41
N THR A 288 5.09 28.92 -29.36
CA THR A 288 5.37 29.75 -30.53
C THR A 288 4.68 31.09 -30.38
N ILE A 289 5.50 32.16 -30.33
CA ILE A 289 4.99 33.55 -30.31
C ILE A 289 4.82 34.00 -31.76
N GLU A 290 3.59 34.05 -32.27
CA GLU A 290 3.33 34.71 -33.54
C GLU A 290 3.10 36.21 -33.31
N PRO A 291 3.77 37.09 -34.07
CA PRO A 291 3.48 38.51 -34.00
C PRO A 291 2.04 38.77 -34.43
N ALA A 292 1.21 39.24 -33.52
CA ALA A 292 -0.16 39.60 -33.84
C ALA A 292 -0.16 40.78 -34.82
N ASN A 293 -0.88 40.66 -35.96
CA ASN A 293 -1.18 41.78 -36.82
C ASN A 293 -2.21 42.67 -36.14
N ILE A 294 -1.73 43.63 -35.40
CA ILE A 294 -2.55 44.59 -34.64
C ILE A 294 -3.06 45.66 -35.61
N SER A 295 -4.33 45.61 -35.98
CA SER A 295 -4.99 46.74 -36.62
C SER A 295 -5.48 47.71 -35.55
N LYS A 296 -5.28 49.03 -35.80
CA LYS A 296 -5.44 50.08 -34.82
C LYS A 296 -6.89 50.48 -34.44
N ASP A 297 -7.89 49.80 -34.92
CA ASP A 297 -9.29 50.33 -34.93
C ASP A 297 -10.29 49.68 -33.96
N ASN A 298 -9.87 48.85 -33.02
CA ASN A 298 -10.82 48.28 -32.06
C ASN A 298 -10.42 48.48 -30.59
N VAL A 299 -11.08 49.44 -29.94
CA VAL A 299 -10.85 49.81 -28.54
C VAL A 299 -11.48 48.81 -27.53
N ASP A 300 -12.38 47.93 -27.95
CA ASP A 300 -12.92 46.80 -27.15
C ASP A 300 -11.93 45.62 -27.02
N PHE A 301 -10.78 45.85 -27.51
CA PHE A 301 -9.67 44.99 -27.75
C PHE A 301 -8.96 44.50 -26.47
N TYR A 302 -8.97 45.27 -25.38
CA TYR A 302 -8.13 44.95 -24.22
C TYR A 302 -8.67 43.82 -23.31
N GLY A 303 -9.94 43.67 -23.17
CA GLY A 303 -10.53 42.67 -22.28
C GLY A 303 -10.63 41.27 -22.91
N GLY A 304 -11.12 41.15 -24.14
CA GLY A 304 -11.27 39.88 -24.84
C GLY A 304 -10.00 39.42 -25.56
N TYR A 305 -9.18 40.41 -26.03
CA TYR A 305 -7.96 40.10 -26.75
C TYR A 305 -6.85 39.56 -25.86
N MET A 306 -6.59 40.12 -24.69
CA MET A 306 -5.58 39.63 -23.79
C MET A 306 -5.86 38.18 -23.36
N LEU A 307 -7.11 37.88 -23.04
CA LEU A 307 -7.51 36.54 -22.66
C LEU A 307 -7.44 35.54 -23.86
N GLY A 308 -7.99 35.96 -25.02
CA GLY A 308 -7.96 35.17 -26.24
C GLY A 308 -6.51 35.00 -26.76
N TYR A 309 -5.70 36.05 -26.73
CA TYR A 309 -4.31 36.03 -27.13
C TYR A 309 -3.45 35.15 -26.19
N MET A 310 -3.61 35.26 -24.90
CA MET A 310 -2.92 34.40 -23.95
C MET A 310 -3.35 32.94 -24.10
N LEU A 311 -4.64 32.66 -24.29
CA LEU A 311 -5.14 31.31 -24.51
C LEU A 311 -4.70 30.74 -25.85
N ASP A 312 -4.77 31.50 -26.96
CA ASP A 312 -4.42 31.02 -28.30
C ASP A 312 -2.91 30.88 -28.51
N ILE A 313 -2.09 31.77 -27.94
CA ILE A 313 -0.65 31.74 -28.12
C ILE A 313 0.03 30.83 -27.11
N GLU A 314 -0.32 30.96 -25.83
CA GLU A 314 0.27 30.12 -24.79
C GLU A 314 -0.19 28.66 -24.88
N THR A 315 -1.34 28.40 -25.53
CA THR A 315 -1.85 27.02 -25.64
C THR A 315 -1.64 26.40 -27.02
N ARG A 316 -1.18 27.14 -28.03
CA ARG A 316 -1.13 26.67 -29.44
C ARG A 316 -0.42 25.35 -29.62
N ASP A 317 0.72 25.16 -29.00
CA ASP A 317 1.51 23.93 -29.04
C ASP A 317 1.49 23.18 -27.69
N SER A 318 0.60 23.56 -26.79
CA SER A 318 0.38 22.91 -25.52
C SER A 318 -0.82 21.96 -25.56
N LEU A 319 -0.99 21.17 -24.49
CA LEU A 319 -2.14 20.29 -24.30
C LEU A 319 -3.50 21.01 -24.27
N PHE A 320 -3.50 22.32 -24.12
CA PHE A 320 -4.70 23.15 -24.07
C PHE A 320 -5.09 23.76 -25.42
N ASN A 321 -4.34 23.52 -26.48
CA ASN A 321 -4.70 24.01 -27.81
C ASN A 321 -5.94 23.27 -28.35
N MET A 322 -7.04 24.01 -28.51
CA MET A 322 -8.32 23.49 -28.96
C MET A 322 -8.27 22.87 -30.38
N GLN A 323 -7.29 23.24 -31.19
CA GLN A 323 -7.12 22.65 -32.54
C GLN A 323 -6.77 21.15 -32.48
N TRP A 324 -6.05 20.71 -31.44
CA TRP A 324 -5.73 19.30 -31.22
C TRP A 324 -6.96 18.46 -30.91
N PHE A 325 -8.01 19.06 -30.41
CA PHE A 325 -9.26 18.38 -30.14
C PHE A 325 -10.02 18.00 -31.42
N ARG A 326 -9.71 18.57 -32.58
CA ARG A 326 -10.30 18.11 -33.84
C ARG A 326 -9.97 16.65 -34.15
N ASN A 327 -8.75 16.22 -33.81
CA ASN A 327 -8.34 14.83 -33.87
C ASN A 327 -7.47 14.48 -32.66
N PRO A 328 -8.08 14.05 -31.54
CA PRO A 328 -7.37 13.84 -30.29
C PRO A 328 -6.36 12.69 -30.34
N TRP A 329 -6.37 11.87 -31.39
CA TRP A 329 -5.40 10.77 -31.55
C TRP A 329 -4.12 11.17 -32.25
N ASN A 330 -4.05 12.34 -32.85
CA ASN A 330 -2.93 12.80 -33.68
C ASN A 330 -2.10 13.92 -33.07
N MET A 331 -2.36 14.29 -31.81
CA MET A 331 -1.58 15.31 -31.12
C MET A 331 -0.14 14.86 -30.93
N LYS A 332 0.81 15.73 -31.27
CA LYS A 332 2.22 15.52 -31.07
C LYS A 332 2.84 16.72 -30.38
N LEU A 333 3.76 16.48 -29.46
CA LEU A 333 4.62 17.49 -28.87
C LEU A 333 6.07 17.21 -29.22
N ARG A 334 6.84 18.28 -29.39
CA ARG A 334 8.30 18.21 -29.52
C ARG A 334 8.91 18.09 -28.14
N ILE A 335 9.65 17.03 -27.91
CA ILE A 335 10.33 16.78 -26.67
C ILE A 335 11.83 16.56 -26.90
N ILE A 336 12.64 16.95 -25.95
CA ILE A 336 14.09 16.77 -25.98
C ILE A 336 14.44 15.46 -25.28
N ARG A 337 15.07 14.54 -26.00
CA ARG A 337 15.67 13.32 -25.45
C ARG A 337 17.12 13.20 -25.90
N GLN A 338 18.03 13.02 -24.95
CA GLN A 338 19.47 12.84 -25.24
C GLN A 338 20.03 13.94 -26.16
N ASN A 339 19.62 15.18 -25.91
CA ASN A 339 19.96 16.37 -26.73
C ASN A 339 19.41 16.34 -28.18
N GLU A 340 18.46 15.47 -28.48
CA GLU A 340 17.75 15.46 -29.77
C GLU A 340 16.27 15.82 -29.57
N THR A 341 15.76 16.71 -30.41
CA THR A 341 14.33 17.03 -30.45
C THR A 341 13.58 15.96 -31.25
N ARG A 342 12.57 15.36 -30.66
CA ARG A 342 11.71 14.34 -31.28
C ARG A 342 10.25 14.70 -31.11
N GLU A 343 9.43 14.36 -32.09
CA GLU A 343 7.98 14.43 -31.95
C GLU A 343 7.44 13.15 -31.31
N GLU A 344 6.71 13.28 -30.21
CA GLU A 344 6.01 12.17 -29.57
C GLU A 344 4.49 12.39 -29.58
N ASN A 345 3.75 11.31 -29.81
CA ASN A 345 2.29 11.31 -29.72
C ASN A 345 1.85 11.45 -28.27
N ILE A 346 0.86 12.29 -28.04
CA ILE A 346 0.27 12.54 -26.72
C ILE A 346 -1.11 11.90 -26.65
N ASP A 347 -1.39 11.20 -25.57
CA ASP A 347 -2.73 10.71 -25.25
C ASP A 347 -3.56 11.86 -24.66
N VAL A 348 -4.22 12.61 -25.54
CA VAL A 348 -5.05 13.77 -25.16
C VAL A 348 -6.22 13.33 -24.30
N ILE A 349 -6.84 12.20 -24.59
CA ILE A 349 -8.01 11.67 -23.89
C ILE A 349 -7.67 11.40 -22.44
N GLU A 350 -6.60 10.64 -22.20
CA GLU A 350 -6.20 10.31 -20.83
C GLU A 350 -5.64 11.53 -20.08
N THR A 351 -4.92 12.41 -20.78
CA THR A 351 -4.42 13.66 -20.20
C THR A 351 -5.57 14.57 -19.75
N PHE A 352 -6.60 14.70 -20.55
CA PHE A 352 -7.80 15.47 -20.21
C PHE A 352 -8.51 14.86 -19.00
N ASN A 353 -8.72 13.54 -18.97
CA ASN A 353 -9.31 12.86 -17.83
C ASN A 353 -8.54 13.14 -16.54
N TYR A 354 -7.20 13.15 -16.62
CA TYR A 354 -6.34 13.48 -15.47
C TYR A 354 -6.52 14.93 -15.02
N LEU A 355 -6.51 15.89 -15.96
CA LEU A 355 -6.60 17.32 -15.66
C LEU A 355 -7.93 17.69 -15.00
N ILE A 356 -9.05 17.15 -15.47
CA ILE A 356 -10.37 17.39 -14.83
C ILE A 356 -10.57 16.55 -13.56
N GLY A 357 -9.62 15.67 -13.21
CA GLY A 357 -9.69 14.82 -12.04
C GLY A 357 -10.78 13.75 -12.12
N LEU A 358 -11.03 13.22 -13.32
CA LEU A 358 -12.04 12.19 -13.56
C LEU A 358 -11.57 10.83 -13.08
N ASN A 359 -12.31 10.22 -12.16
CA ASN A 359 -12.19 8.81 -11.84
C ASN A 359 -12.91 8.00 -12.91
N VAL A 360 -12.18 7.58 -13.91
CA VAL A 360 -12.71 6.83 -15.05
C VAL A 360 -13.25 5.48 -14.60
N THR A 361 -14.48 5.19 -14.97
CA THR A 361 -15.16 3.90 -14.73
C THR A 361 -15.23 3.05 -15.99
N SER A 362 -15.36 3.69 -17.15
CA SER A 362 -15.48 3.01 -18.45
C SER A 362 -14.85 3.85 -19.57
N ILE A 363 -14.15 3.20 -20.48
CA ILE A 363 -13.68 3.75 -21.75
C ILE A 363 -14.13 2.81 -22.85
N LEU A 364 -14.91 3.31 -23.79
CA LEU A 364 -15.42 2.53 -24.92
C LEU A 364 -15.05 3.18 -26.24
N HIS A 365 -14.79 2.37 -27.24
CA HIS A 365 -14.57 2.78 -28.63
C HIS A 365 -15.69 2.21 -29.52
N PRO A 366 -16.90 2.75 -29.40
CA PRO A 366 -18.09 2.15 -30.05
C PRO A 366 -18.04 2.20 -31.59
N LYS A 367 -17.25 3.12 -32.14
CA LYS A 367 -17.07 3.31 -33.57
C LYS A 367 -15.66 3.86 -33.81
N LYS A 368 -15.09 3.60 -35.02
CA LYS A 368 -13.84 4.23 -35.41
C LYS A 368 -14.00 5.76 -35.40
N GLY A 369 -13.06 6.46 -34.76
CA GLY A 369 -13.09 7.90 -34.62
C GLY A 369 -14.05 8.42 -33.54
N VAL A 370 -14.60 7.57 -32.67
CA VAL A 370 -15.38 7.94 -31.48
C VAL A 370 -14.87 7.20 -30.26
N CYS A 371 -14.66 7.92 -29.17
CA CYS A 371 -14.37 7.35 -27.86
C CYS A 371 -15.29 7.98 -26.81
N THR A 372 -15.87 7.16 -25.94
CA THR A 372 -16.67 7.62 -24.81
C THR A 372 -15.95 7.26 -23.52
N VAL A 373 -15.88 8.22 -22.61
CA VAL A 373 -15.28 8.06 -21.29
C VAL A 373 -16.34 8.39 -20.25
N GLU A 374 -16.63 7.45 -19.39
CA GLU A 374 -17.51 7.66 -18.25
C GLU A 374 -16.70 7.63 -16.95
N GLY A 375 -17.08 8.48 -16.01
CA GLY A 375 -16.40 8.54 -14.74
C GLY A 375 -17.11 9.43 -13.74
N VAL A 376 -16.45 9.63 -12.60
CA VAL A 376 -16.95 10.50 -11.52
C VAL A 376 -15.88 11.52 -11.19
N THR A 377 -16.26 12.81 -11.18
CA THR A 377 -15.36 13.89 -10.79
C THR A 377 -15.03 13.85 -9.29
N ARG A 378 -14.04 14.65 -8.85
CA ARG A 378 -13.72 14.80 -7.42
C ARG A 378 -14.89 15.34 -6.59
N ARG A 379 -15.88 16.00 -7.23
CA ARG A 379 -17.11 16.52 -6.59
C ARG A 379 -18.21 15.48 -6.50
N GLY A 380 -17.99 14.28 -7.05
CA GLY A 380 -18.99 13.21 -7.07
C GLY A 380 -19.93 13.25 -8.28
N GLU A 381 -19.68 14.13 -9.26
CA GLU A 381 -20.51 14.30 -10.45
C GLU A 381 -20.27 13.17 -11.44
N ARG A 382 -21.31 12.45 -11.84
CA ARG A 382 -21.25 11.47 -12.92
C ARG A 382 -21.04 12.18 -14.23
N THR A 383 -19.95 11.88 -14.91
CA THR A 383 -19.50 12.64 -16.08
C THR A 383 -19.34 11.71 -17.28
N LEU A 384 -19.88 12.14 -18.41
CA LEU A 384 -19.68 11.53 -19.71
C LEU A 384 -18.85 12.49 -20.57
N VAL A 385 -17.73 12.01 -21.11
CA VAL A 385 -16.91 12.75 -22.09
C VAL A 385 -16.92 11.97 -23.40
N ILE A 386 -17.32 12.64 -24.49
CA ILE A 386 -17.35 12.05 -25.82
C ILE A 386 -16.33 12.73 -26.71
N TRP A 387 -15.41 11.94 -27.20
CA TRP A 387 -14.36 12.33 -28.14
C TRP A 387 -14.68 11.87 -29.53
N ARG A 388 -14.44 12.70 -30.52
CA ARG A 388 -14.57 12.32 -31.93
C ARG A 388 -13.40 12.84 -32.74
N ASP A 389 -13.15 12.17 -33.86
CA ASP A 389 -12.32 12.67 -34.93
C ASP A 389 -13.23 13.51 -35.87
N CYS A 390 -13.09 14.84 -35.78
CA CYS A 390 -13.93 15.75 -36.56
C CYS A 390 -13.71 15.65 -38.09
N ASP A 391 -12.59 15.07 -38.53
CA ASP A 391 -12.33 14.89 -39.96
C ASP A 391 -13.09 13.67 -40.51
N THR A 392 -13.46 12.72 -39.70
CA THR A 392 -14.14 11.47 -40.10
C THR A 392 -15.55 11.32 -39.54
N VAL A 393 -15.90 12.06 -38.48
CA VAL A 393 -17.21 12.00 -37.81
C VAL A 393 -17.78 13.40 -37.73
N ASP A 394 -18.67 13.74 -38.66
CA ASP A 394 -19.39 15.01 -38.68
C ASP A 394 -20.48 15.10 -37.61
N ASN A 395 -21.20 16.22 -37.56
CA ASN A 395 -22.25 16.46 -36.59
C ASN A 395 -23.45 15.52 -36.76
N ASP A 396 -23.78 15.14 -38.00
CA ASP A 396 -24.90 14.26 -38.27
C ASP A 396 -24.59 12.84 -37.82
N ALA A 397 -23.39 12.35 -38.08
CA ALA A 397 -22.90 11.06 -37.61
C ALA A 397 -22.77 11.00 -36.08
N LEU A 398 -22.47 12.13 -35.42
CA LEU A 398 -22.48 12.26 -33.95
C LEU A 398 -23.90 12.21 -33.39
N ASN A 399 -24.85 12.94 -34.00
CA ASN A 399 -26.26 12.94 -33.60
C ASN A 399 -26.87 11.53 -33.73
N ASP A 400 -26.55 10.83 -34.82
CA ASP A 400 -26.98 9.44 -35.00
C ASP A 400 -26.37 8.50 -33.94
N PHE A 401 -25.11 8.75 -33.54
CA PHE A 401 -24.48 8.02 -32.47
C PHE A 401 -25.22 8.25 -31.13
N PHE A 402 -25.56 9.49 -30.80
CA PHE A 402 -26.34 9.84 -29.61
C PHE A 402 -27.69 9.09 -29.56
N ARG A 403 -28.41 9.09 -30.67
CA ARG A 403 -29.69 8.37 -30.78
C ARG A 403 -29.52 6.87 -30.53
N ARG A 404 -28.48 6.26 -31.12
CA ARG A 404 -28.22 4.81 -30.94
C ARG A 404 -27.82 4.44 -29.53
N MET A 405 -27.06 5.29 -28.84
CA MET A 405 -26.66 5.08 -27.47
C MET A 405 -27.75 5.47 -26.47
N SER A 406 -28.87 6.03 -26.94
CA SER A 406 -29.95 6.55 -26.10
C SER A 406 -29.47 7.64 -25.13
N TYR A 407 -28.39 8.35 -25.45
CA TYR A 407 -27.97 9.50 -24.67
C TYR A 407 -28.93 10.66 -24.87
N SER A 408 -29.33 11.31 -23.77
CA SER A 408 -30.19 12.47 -23.79
C SER A 408 -29.59 13.58 -22.95
N THR A 409 -29.59 14.80 -23.46
CA THR A 409 -29.19 15.99 -22.71
C THR A 409 -30.24 16.43 -21.69
N ARG A 410 -31.41 15.80 -21.68
CA ARG A 410 -32.52 16.06 -20.75
C ARG A 410 -32.62 15.05 -19.62
N ASP A 411 -31.94 13.93 -19.75
CA ASP A 411 -31.92 12.89 -18.74
C ASP A 411 -30.88 13.22 -17.66
N THR A 412 -31.20 12.91 -16.43
CA THR A 412 -30.32 13.11 -15.26
C THR A 412 -29.33 11.98 -15.03
N GLU A 413 -29.07 11.17 -16.08
CA GLU A 413 -28.11 10.06 -15.96
C GLU A 413 -26.69 10.51 -15.68
N PHE A 414 -26.31 11.66 -16.26
CA PHE A 414 -25.01 12.32 -16.04
C PHE A 414 -25.22 13.73 -15.50
N ASP A 415 -24.48 14.08 -14.46
CA ASP A 415 -24.46 15.44 -13.89
C ASP A 415 -23.72 16.40 -14.80
N LEU A 416 -22.71 15.89 -15.52
CA LEU A 416 -21.90 16.65 -16.46
C LEU A 416 -21.70 15.84 -17.75
N SER A 417 -22.03 16.43 -18.88
CA SER A 417 -21.68 15.84 -20.19
C SER A 417 -20.83 16.83 -20.98
N LEU A 418 -19.64 16.37 -21.33
CA LEU A 418 -18.69 17.12 -22.16
C LEU A 418 -18.63 16.45 -23.53
N ILE A 419 -19.11 17.19 -24.52
CA ILE A 419 -19.10 16.74 -25.90
C ILE A 419 -18.09 17.59 -26.62
N HIS A 420 -17.16 16.93 -27.26
CA HIS A 420 -16.17 17.60 -28.08
C HIS A 420 -16.83 18.13 -29.35
N ILE A 421 -16.80 19.45 -29.54
CA ILE A 421 -17.36 20.19 -30.68
C ILE A 421 -16.34 20.22 -31.80
#